data_166c323d867a0b59632f917eabccf239
#
_entry.id   166c323d867a0b59632f917eabccf239
#
_cell.length_a   1.000
_cell.length_b   1.000
_cell.length_c   1.000
_cell.angle_alpha   90.00
_cell.angle_beta   90.00
_cell.angle_gamma   90.00
#
_symmetry.space_group_name_H-M   'P 1'
#
loop_
_entity.id
_entity.type
_entity.pdbx_description
1 polymer ?
#
loop_
_entity_poly.entity_id
_entity_poly.type
_entity_poly.pdbx_seq_one_letter_code
_entity_poly.pdbx_strand_id
1 'polypeptide(L)'
;MSDKTRFDLITLGNYTKDTIVTRNGTRHVHGGGLNYAARAAAAAGLSVAAVTRLAQEDSESIEHLEAAGVSAFPRWTDTSTVMRLEYPTDNVDERILTVTTTAGSLEPDQVEGLEAPAFVVSPSIRGEVGIDVLNALRRPGVLIGLDVQGYVRIRRDDGVLEHSHWPEIAETLALVDVLKTDAVEAESLTGTADREAAARTLAGYGPREVVLTHRDGLLVLADGKVYEAPFTPRELRGRSGRGDTCLGSYITWRLQADPSQAILWAAAATSLKLEKEGPLTATRDEIFSAFEERGGVRS
;
A
#
# COMPACT_ATOMS: atom_id res chain seq x y z
N MET A 1 32.72 1.94 7.49
CA MET A 1 31.37 1.51 7.91
C MET A 1 30.45 2.60 7.39
N SER A 2 29.58 2.30 6.42
CA SER A 2 28.59 3.29 5.93
C SER A 2 27.69 3.66 7.09
N ASP A 3 27.51 4.95 7.33
CA ASP A 3 26.52 5.45 8.31
C ASP A 3 25.14 4.94 7.89
N LYS A 4 24.52 4.13 8.75
CA LYS A 4 23.18 3.60 8.50
C LYS A 4 22.14 4.64 8.85
N THR A 5 21.25 4.95 7.91
CA THR A 5 20.15 5.88 8.14
C THR A 5 18.93 5.10 8.65
N ARG A 6 18.40 5.50 9.82
CA ARG A 6 17.34 4.77 10.51
C ARG A 6 16.01 5.54 10.47
N PHE A 7 14.95 4.79 10.20
CA PHE A 7 13.56 5.25 10.17
C PHE A 7 12.67 4.33 11.03
N ASP A 8 11.47 4.76 11.34
CA ASP A 8 10.46 3.93 11.99
C ASP A 8 9.76 3.02 10.97
N LEU A 9 9.62 3.49 9.72
CA LEU A 9 9.00 2.74 8.63
C LEU A 9 9.61 3.17 7.29
N ILE A 10 9.82 2.20 6.40
CA ILE A 10 10.26 2.45 5.03
C ILE A 10 9.23 1.88 4.06
N THR A 11 8.80 2.68 3.09
CA THR A 11 7.90 2.25 2.00
C THR A 11 8.68 2.06 0.71
N LEU A 12 8.31 1.03 -0.07
CA LEU A 12 8.94 0.69 -1.36
C LEU A 12 7.90 0.57 -2.46
N GLY A 13 8.24 1.08 -3.63
CA GLY A 13 7.45 0.99 -4.85
C GLY A 13 7.74 2.16 -5.77
N ASN A 14 7.21 2.15 -6.99
CA ASN A 14 7.36 3.29 -7.88
C ASN A 14 6.32 4.36 -7.54
N TYR A 15 6.76 5.60 -7.51
CA TYR A 15 5.86 6.74 -7.53
C TYR A 15 5.15 6.77 -8.90
N THR A 16 3.82 6.99 -8.91
CA THR A 16 3.07 7.00 -10.15
C THR A 16 2.47 8.38 -10.44
N LYS A 17 2.48 8.76 -11.72
CA LYS A 17 1.74 9.90 -12.23
C LYS A 17 0.43 9.38 -12.78
N ASP A 18 -0.65 9.66 -12.07
CA ASP A 18 -1.95 9.11 -12.39
C ASP A 18 -2.82 10.15 -13.11
N THR A 19 -3.39 9.77 -14.25
CA THR A 19 -4.43 10.51 -14.93
C THR A 19 -5.77 9.85 -14.65
N ILE A 20 -6.63 10.51 -13.90
CA ILE A 20 -7.97 10.04 -13.60
C ILE A 20 -8.94 10.66 -14.59
N VAL A 21 -9.65 9.82 -15.34
CA VAL A 21 -10.66 10.21 -16.33
C VAL A 21 -12.03 9.75 -15.86
N THR A 22 -12.93 10.69 -15.72
CA THR A 22 -14.34 10.46 -15.36
C THR A 22 -15.23 11.12 -16.37
N ARG A 23 -16.54 10.89 -16.32
CA ARG A 23 -17.53 11.62 -17.12
C ARG A 23 -17.50 13.13 -16.88
N ASN A 24 -17.03 13.57 -15.70
CA ASN A 24 -17.03 14.98 -15.30
C ASN A 24 -15.70 15.69 -15.65
N GLY A 25 -14.73 14.98 -16.22
CA GLY A 25 -13.46 15.56 -16.65
C GLY A 25 -12.24 14.70 -16.34
N THR A 26 -11.08 15.27 -16.65
CA THR A 26 -9.76 14.65 -16.44
C THR A 26 -8.98 15.44 -15.42
N ARG A 27 -8.27 14.73 -14.54
CA ARG A 27 -7.36 15.34 -13.56
C ARG A 27 -6.08 14.51 -13.42
N HIS A 28 -5.01 15.17 -13.01
CA HIS A 28 -3.74 14.54 -12.69
C HIS A 28 -3.56 14.48 -11.18
N VAL A 29 -3.09 13.34 -10.69
CA VAL A 29 -2.85 13.14 -9.26
C VAL A 29 -1.54 12.40 -9.04
N HIS A 30 -0.93 12.65 -7.90
CA HIS A 30 0.24 11.93 -7.41
C HIS A 30 -0.20 10.60 -6.83
N GLY A 31 0.20 9.50 -7.47
CA GLY A 31 -0.19 8.14 -7.13
C GLY A 31 0.96 7.30 -6.58
N GLY A 32 0.79 5.98 -6.72
CA GLY A 32 1.73 4.97 -6.21
C GLY A 32 1.40 4.51 -4.80
N GLY A 33 1.34 3.20 -4.59
CA GLY A 33 1.01 2.61 -3.29
C GLY A 33 1.93 3.11 -2.18
N LEU A 34 3.25 3.22 -2.47
CA LEU A 34 4.22 3.76 -1.53
C LEU A 34 3.84 5.15 -1.00
N ASN A 35 3.35 6.06 -1.87
CA ASN A 35 3.00 7.44 -1.49
C ASN A 35 1.83 7.45 -0.48
N TYR A 36 0.79 6.65 -0.73
CA TYR A 36 -0.35 6.55 0.18
C TYR A 36 0.05 5.94 1.53
N ALA A 37 0.84 4.87 1.51
CA ALA A 37 1.31 4.20 2.73
C ALA A 37 2.27 5.09 3.53
N ALA A 38 3.24 5.74 2.88
CA ALA A 38 4.20 6.63 3.53
C ALA A 38 3.51 7.80 4.23
N ARG A 39 2.58 8.46 3.53
CA ARG A 39 1.86 9.62 4.10
C ARG A 39 0.92 9.23 5.25
N ALA A 40 0.35 8.03 5.20
CA ALA A 40 -0.44 7.51 6.32
C ALA A 40 0.41 7.27 7.57
N ALA A 41 1.63 6.74 7.40
CA ALA A 41 2.57 6.53 8.49
C ALA A 41 3.14 7.85 9.03
N ALA A 42 3.49 8.81 8.15
CA ALA A 42 3.95 10.12 8.54
C ALA A 42 2.88 10.92 9.30
N ALA A 43 1.61 10.85 8.86
CA ALA A 43 0.48 11.46 9.57
C ALA A 43 0.28 10.90 10.99
N ALA A 44 0.67 9.65 11.23
CA ALA A 44 0.70 9.05 12.56
C ALA A 44 1.88 9.50 13.42
N GLY A 45 2.83 10.26 12.85
CA GLY A 45 3.98 10.83 13.54
C GLY A 45 5.24 9.97 13.49
N LEU A 46 5.31 8.96 12.61
CA LEU A 46 6.52 8.17 12.39
C LEU A 46 7.56 8.93 11.55
N SER A 47 8.83 8.62 11.77
CA SER A 47 9.92 8.92 10.83
C SER A 47 9.85 7.94 9.68
N VAL A 48 9.54 8.43 8.46
CA VAL A 48 9.26 7.58 7.30
C VAL A 48 10.20 7.86 6.15
N ALA A 49 10.69 6.79 5.50
CA ALA A 49 11.38 6.88 4.22
C ALA A 49 10.54 6.25 3.09
N ALA A 50 10.75 6.77 1.88
CA ALA A 50 10.16 6.23 0.65
C ALA A 50 11.25 5.93 -0.37
N VAL A 51 11.44 4.66 -0.71
CA VAL A 51 12.37 4.19 -1.74
C VAL A 51 11.60 4.01 -3.05
N THR A 52 12.01 4.74 -4.08
CA THR A 52 11.24 4.83 -5.33
C THR A 52 12.13 4.99 -6.56
N ARG A 53 11.52 4.90 -7.73
CA ARG A 53 12.13 5.23 -9.03
C ARG A 53 11.21 6.15 -9.80
N LEU A 54 11.78 7.13 -10.48
CA LEU A 54 11.06 8.07 -11.35
C LEU A 54 12.06 8.85 -12.22
N ALA A 55 11.53 9.50 -13.27
CA ALA A 55 12.35 10.37 -14.11
C ALA A 55 12.72 11.67 -13.38
N GLN A 56 13.90 12.22 -13.70
CA GLN A 56 14.38 13.47 -13.11
C GLN A 56 13.44 14.65 -13.39
N GLU A 57 12.76 14.66 -14.52
CA GLU A 57 11.77 15.70 -14.90
C GLU A 57 10.55 15.72 -13.97
N ASP A 58 10.31 14.63 -13.22
CA ASP A 58 9.20 14.49 -12.28
C ASP A 58 9.62 14.68 -10.82
N SER A 59 10.74 15.37 -10.58
CA SER A 59 11.29 15.64 -9.23
C SER A 59 10.30 16.35 -8.31
N GLU A 60 9.33 17.09 -8.83
CA GLU A 60 8.23 17.68 -8.05
C GLU A 60 7.49 16.62 -7.19
N SER A 61 7.42 15.39 -7.67
CA SER A 61 6.82 14.27 -6.91
C SER A 61 7.59 13.97 -5.61
N ILE A 62 8.89 14.17 -5.61
CA ILE A 62 9.73 14.04 -4.41
C ILE A 62 9.46 15.18 -3.44
N GLU A 63 9.35 16.41 -3.93
CA GLU A 63 8.99 17.57 -3.11
C GLU A 63 7.64 17.39 -2.41
N HIS A 64 6.67 16.75 -3.10
CA HIS A 64 5.38 16.40 -2.48
C HIS A 64 5.49 15.37 -1.35
N LEU A 65 6.40 14.39 -1.44
CA LEU A 65 6.68 13.45 -0.34
C LEU A 65 7.36 14.17 0.83
N GLU A 66 8.37 14.96 0.55
CA GLU A 66 9.13 15.70 1.56
C GLU A 66 8.28 16.73 2.30
N ALA A 67 7.41 17.44 1.58
CA ALA A 67 6.43 18.35 2.18
C ALA A 67 5.44 17.65 3.13
N ALA A 68 5.27 16.35 2.99
CA ALA A 68 4.47 15.53 3.90
C ALA A 68 5.28 14.90 5.04
N GLY A 69 6.56 15.27 5.20
CA GLY A 69 7.45 14.76 6.24
C GLY A 69 8.03 13.37 5.93
N VAL A 70 8.04 12.96 4.66
CA VAL A 70 8.60 11.68 4.21
C VAL A 70 9.97 11.92 3.58
N SER A 71 11.02 11.26 4.07
CA SER A 71 12.35 11.31 3.46
C SER A 71 12.38 10.47 2.20
N ALA A 72 12.60 11.08 1.04
CA ALA A 72 12.58 10.38 -0.23
C ALA A 72 13.97 9.90 -0.66
N PHE A 73 14.04 8.66 -1.17
CA PHE A 73 15.23 8.02 -1.72
C PHE A 73 14.97 7.63 -3.18
N PRO A 74 14.99 8.59 -4.12
CA PRO A 74 14.73 8.31 -5.51
C PRO A 74 15.93 7.70 -6.21
N ARG A 75 15.72 6.70 -7.07
CA ARG A 75 16.64 6.37 -8.16
C ARG A 75 16.08 6.98 -9.44
N TRP A 76 16.85 7.86 -10.04
CA TRP A 76 16.46 8.54 -11.26
C TRP A 76 16.55 7.59 -12.46
N THR A 77 15.53 7.63 -13.31
CA THR A 77 15.35 6.78 -14.50
C THR A 77 14.96 7.64 -15.70
N ASP A 78 15.00 7.06 -16.91
CA ASP A 78 14.61 7.78 -18.14
C ASP A 78 13.10 8.08 -18.18
N THR A 79 12.28 7.26 -17.53
CA THR A 79 10.81 7.41 -17.50
C THR A 79 10.24 7.16 -16.12
N SER A 80 9.18 7.87 -15.76
CA SER A 80 8.36 7.57 -14.60
C SER A 80 7.30 6.52 -14.90
N THR A 81 6.75 5.90 -13.84
CA THR A 81 5.53 5.08 -14.00
C THR A 81 4.33 6.01 -14.17
N VAL A 82 3.65 5.91 -15.32
CA VAL A 82 2.49 6.72 -15.67
C VAL A 82 1.27 5.83 -15.84
N MET A 83 0.22 6.13 -15.08
CA MET A 83 -1.03 5.38 -15.09
C MET A 83 -2.21 6.25 -15.55
N ARG A 84 -3.16 5.61 -16.20
CA ARG A 84 -4.44 6.18 -16.57
C ARG A 84 -5.56 5.32 -15.99
N LEU A 85 -6.43 5.95 -15.20
CA LEU A 85 -7.58 5.34 -14.54
C LEU A 85 -8.85 5.91 -15.18
N GLU A 86 -9.54 5.12 -15.98
CA GLU A 86 -10.77 5.52 -16.64
C GLU A 86 -11.97 4.93 -15.91
N TYR A 87 -12.92 5.78 -15.58
CA TYR A 87 -14.21 5.41 -14.99
C TYR A 87 -15.30 5.64 -16.04
N PRO A 88 -15.67 4.63 -16.85
CA PRO A 88 -16.61 4.77 -17.97
C PRO A 88 -18.04 5.00 -17.50
N THR A 89 -18.35 4.60 -16.27
CA THR A 89 -19.68 4.72 -15.64
C THR A 89 -19.58 5.44 -14.30
N ASP A 90 -20.74 5.70 -13.67
CA ASP A 90 -20.79 6.22 -12.30
C ASP A 90 -20.52 5.15 -11.24
N ASN A 91 -20.43 3.88 -11.66
CA ASN A 91 -19.97 2.79 -10.81
C ASN A 91 -18.45 2.87 -10.65
N VAL A 92 -18.02 3.36 -9.52
CA VAL A 92 -16.60 3.53 -9.17
C VAL A 92 -15.82 2.19 -9.02
N ASP A 93 -16.51 1.05 -9.06
CA ASP A 93 -15.89 -0.28 -9.09
C ASP A 93 -15.53 -0.70 -10.53
N GLU A 94 -16.16 -0.07 -11.53
CA GLU A 94 -15.88 -0.28 -12.94
C GLU A 94 -14.80 0.71 -13.41
N ARG A 95 -13.56 0.24 -13.48
CA ARG A 95 -12.45 1.07 -13.95
C ARG A 95 -11.54 0.29 -14.89
N ILE A 96 -11.00 1.02 -15.85
CA ILE A 96 -9.93 0.52 -16.73
C ILE A 96 -8.63 1.19 -16.27
N LEU A 97 -7.63 0.38 -15.97
CA LEU A 97 -6.29 0.85 -15.64
C LEU A 97 -5.37 0.58 -16.82
N THR A 98 -4.64 1.62 -17.24
CA THR A 98 -3.63 1.50 -18.29
C THR A 98 -2.31 2.05 -17.78
N VAL A 99 -1.20 1.36 -18.05
CA VAL A 99 0.17 1.81 -17.80
C VAL A 99 0.79 2.16 -19.14
N THR A 100 1.18 3.42 -19.31
CA THR A 100 1.83 3.89 -20.56
C THR A 100 3.33 3.71 -20.50
N THR A 101 3.97 4.07 -19.36
CA THR A 101 5.41 3.92 -19.12
C THR A 101 5.65 3.38 -17.72
N THR A 102 6.82 2.81 -17.48
CA THR A 102 7.26 2.34 -16.18
C THR A 102 8.64 2.85 -15.83
N ALA A 103 8.90 3.12 -14.56
CA ALA A 103 10.23 3.45 -14.05
C ALA A 103 11.13 2.21 -13.86
N GLY A 104 10.60 1.02 -14.17
CA GLY A 104 11.30 -0.25 -14.03
C GLY A 104 11.29 -0.82 -12.62
N SER A 105 12.06 -1.90 -12.43
CA SER A 105 12.14 -2.66 -11.18
C SER A 105 13.04 -1.97 -10.17
N LEU A 106 12.67 -2.00 -8.89
CA LEU A 106 13.58 -1.67 -7.80
C LEU A 106 14.69 -2.74 -7.71
N GLU A 107 15.86 -2.31 -7.27
CA GLU A 107 17.04 -3.16 -7.10
C GLU A 107 17.43 -3.26 -5.62
N PRO A 108 18.03 -4.36 -5.16
CA PRO A 108 18.40 -4.57 -3.76
C PRO A 108 19.31 -3.48 -3.16
N ASP A 109 20.19 -2.89 -3.98
CA ASP A 109 21.12 -1.84 -3.55
C ASP A 109 20.41 -0.52 -3.18
N GLN A 110 19.16 -0.31 -3.63
CA GLN A 110 18.36 0.87 -3.25
C GLN A 110 17.95 0.87 -1.78
N VAL A 111 18.02 -0.27 -1.11
CA VAL A 111 17.70 -0.41 0.33
C VAL A 111 18.94 -0.61 1.19
N GLU A 112 20.14 -0.63 0.57
CA GLU A 112 21.39 -0.73 1.31
C GLU A 112 21.61 0.49 2.21
N GLY A 113 22.03 0.25 3.44
CA GLY A 113 22.26 1.32 4.43
C GLY A 113 20.99 1.90 5.05
N LEU A 114 19.79 1.49 4.62
CA LEU A 114 18.53 1.87 5.25
C LEU A 114 18.08 0.84 6.28
N GLU A 115 17.70 1.31 7.46
CA GLU A 115 17.21 0.47 8.55
C GLU A 115 15.85 0.95 9.07
N ALA A 116 14.94 0.00 9.27
CA ALA A 116 13.67 0.23 9.95
C ALA A 116 13.18 -1.07 10.60
N PRO A 117 12.36 -1.00 11.66
CA PRO A 117 11.66 -2.14 12.21
C PRO A 117 10.55 -2.65 11.29
N ALA A 118 10.08 -1.83 10.32
CA ALA A 118 9.06 -2.25 9.36
C ALA A 118 9.31 -1.71 7.95
N PHE A 119 8.95 -2.53 6.96
CA PHE A 119 8.89 -2.16 5.55
C PHE A 119 7.49 -2.39 5.00
N VAL A 120 7.00 -1.46 4.17
CA VAL A 120 5.76 -1.59 3.41
C VAL A 120 6.10 -1.63 1.93
N VAL A 121 5.87 -2.76 1.30
CA VAL A 121 6.14 -3.02 -0.11
C VAL A 121 4.83 -2.90 -0.87
N SER A 122 4.67 -1.82 -1.64
CA SER A 122 3.43 -1.48 -2.36
C SER A 122 3.70 -1.24 -3.85
N PRO A 123 4.09 -2.27 -4.61
CA PRO A 123 4.28 -2.15 -6.05
C PRO A 123 2.93 -1.98 -6.75
N SER A 124 2.93 -1.32 -7.89
CA SER A 124 1.72 -1.04 -8.68
C SER A 124 1.44 -2.11 -9.74
N ILE A 125 2.51 -2.72 -10.25
CA ILE A 125 2.49 -3.74 -11.31
C ILE A 125 3.54 -4.83 -11.04
N ARG A 126 3.33 -6.02 -11.62
CA ARG A 126 4.25 -7.14 -11.52
C ARG A 126 5.62 -6.79 -12.12
N GLY A 127 6.68 -7.21 -11.40
CA GLY A 127 8.05 -6.96 -11.78
C GLY A 127 8.62 -5.64 -11.22
N GLU A 128 7.83 -4.84 -10.53
CA GLU A 128 8.31 -3.59 -9.91
C GLU A 128 9.19 -3.86 -8.67
N VAL A 129 8.81 -4.84 -7.85
CA VAL A 129 9.60 -5.29 -6.69
C VAL A 129 9.76 -6.79 -6.75
N GLY A 130 10.99 -7.25 -6.98
CA GLY A 130 11.34 -8.66 -7.09
C GLY A 130 11.58 -9.33 -5.72
N ILE A 131 11.71 -10.65 -5.75
CA ILE A 131 12.02 -11.47 -4.57
C ILE A 131 13.41 -11.18 -3.99
N ASP A 132 14.33 -10.73 -4.82
CA ASP A 132 15.68 -10.31 -4.45
C ASP A 132 15.67 -9.07 -3.54
N VAL A 133 14.81 -8.10 -3.82
CA VAL A 133 14.58 -6.94 -2.95
C VAL A 133 13.99 -7.40 -1.61
N LEU A 134 12.97 -8.26 -1.62
CA LEU A 134 12.38 -8.80 -0.37
C LEU A 134 13.42 -9.54 0.47
N ASN A 135 14.29 -10.33 -0.15
CA ASN A 135 15.41 -10.98 0.53
C ASN A 135 16.39 -9.98 1.16
N ALA A 136 16.66 -8.86 0.49
CA ALA A 136 17.51 -7.80 1.02
C ALA A 136 16.89 -7.08 2.23
N LEU A 137 15.55 -7.06 2.33
CA LEU A 137 14.84 -6.51 3.50
C LEU A 137 14.83 -7.47 4.69
N ARG A 138 14.88 -8.80 4.46
CA ARG A 138 14.66 -9.82 5.48
C ARG A 138 15.77 -9.83 6.53
N ARG A 139 15.41 -9.46 7.75
CA ARG A 139 16.30 -9.47 8.94
C ARG A 139 15.49 -9.90 10.16
N PRO A 140 16.12 -10.50 11.19
CA PRO A 140 15.41 -10.83 12.43
C PRO A 140 14.75 -9.61 13.06
N GLY A 141 13.47 -9.74 13.40
CA GLY A 141 12.70 -8.68 14.06
C GLY A 141 12.16 -7.59 13.13
N VAL A 142 12.42 -7.65 11.84
CA VAL A 142 11.84 -6.73 10.84
C VAL A 142 10.50 -7.26 10.36
N LEU A 143 9.50 -6.37 10.33
CA LEU A 143 8.15 -6.63 9.83
C LEU A 143 8.05 -6.24 8.36
N ILE A 144 7.71 -7.17 7.48
CA ILE A 144 7.52 -6.89 6.05
C ILE A 144 6.03 -7.00 5.71
N GLY A 145 5.42 -5.85 5.40
CA GLY A 145 4.08 -5.75 4.84
C GLY A 145 4.12 -5.64 3.32
N LEU A 146 3.25 -6.38 2.61
CA LEU A 146 3.23 -6.43 1.16
C LEU A 146 1.81 -6.29 0.62
N ASP A 147 1.61 -5.41 -0.36
CA ASP A 147 0.37 -5.33 -1.14
C ASP A 147 0.43 -6.27 -2.35
N VAL A 148 -0.53 -7.19 -2.43
CA VAL A 148 -0.61 -8.20 -3.49
C VAL A 148 -0.82 -7.60 -4.87
N GLN A 149 -1.41 -6.41 -4.97
CA GLN A 149 -1.77 -5.79 -6.25
C GLN A 149 -0.63 -5.76 -7.26
N GLY A 150 0.58 -5.44 -6.83
CA GLY A 150 1.75 -5.38 -7.69
C GLY A 150 2.32 -6.73 -8.10
N TYR A 151 1.73 -7.82 -7.68
CA TYR A 151 2.12 -9.18 -8.07
C TYR A 151 1.06 -9.88 -8.94
N VAL A 152 -0.20 -9.49 -8.80
CA VAL A 152 -1.31 -10.02 -9.59
C VAL A 152 -1.61 -9.19 -10.84
N ARG A 153 -1.20 -7.93 -10.89
CA ARG A 153 -1.44 -7.05 -12.05
C ARG A 153 -0.31 -7.18 -13.06
N ILE A 154 -0.64 -7.64 -14.25
CA ILE A 154 0.26 -7.65 -15.41
C ILE A 154 -0.15 -6.59 -16.42
N ARG A 155 0.83 -6.05 -17.14
CA ARG A 155 0.60 -5.13 -18.25
C ARG A 155 0.50 -5.94 -19.55
N ARG A 156 -0.63 -5.79 -20.26
CA ARG A 156 -0.82 -6.31 -21.60
C ARG A 156 -0.08 -5.47 -22.64
N ASP A 157 0.00 -5.96 -23.86
CA ASP A 157 0.67 -5.25 -24.99
C ASP A 157 0.00 -3.89 -25.30
N ASP A 158 -1.31 -3.76 -25.08
CA ASP A 158 -2.07 -2.51 -25.23
C ASP A 158 -1.92 -1.57 -24.02
N GLY A 159 -1.17 -1.97 -23.01
CA GLY A 159 -0.92 -1.22 -21.79
C GLY A 159 -1.99 -1.40 -20.70
N VAL A 160 -3.10 -2.07 -21.00
CA VAL A 160 -4.15 -2.33 -20.00
C VAL A 160 -3.64 -3.29 -18.94
N LEU A 161 -3.96 -3.00 -17.68
CA LEU A 161 -3.67 -3.89 -16.56
C LEU A 161 -4.78 -4.93 -16.40
N GLU A 162 -4.37 -6.18 -16.25
CA GLU A 162 -5.26 -7.28 -15.91
C GLU A 162 -4.72 -8.10 -14.75
N HIS A 163 -5.61 -8.81 -14.05
CA HIS A 163 -5.19 -9.77 -13.04
C HIS A 163 -4.74 -11.08 -13.70
N SER A 164 -3.62 -11.61 -13.23
CA SER A 164 -3.03 -12.84 -13.73
C SER A 164 -2.58 -13.74 -12.59
N HIS A 165 -2.54 -15.03 -12.86
CA HIS A 165 -1.94 -16.01 -11.95
C HIS A 165 -0.55 -15.54 -11.50
N TRP A 166 -0.24 -15.74 -10.22
CA TRP A 166 1.05 -15.40 -9.61
C TRP A 166 1.87 -16.67 -9.37
N PRO A 167 2.82 -17.01 -10.26
CA PRO A 167 3.57 -18.27 -10.17
C PRO A 167 4.41 -18.38 -8.89
N GLU A 168 5.07 -17.27 -8.48
CA GLU A 168 6.00 -17.25 -7.37
C GLU A 168 5.33 -16.91 -6.01
N ILE A 169 4.02 -17.12 -5.88
CA ILE A 169 3.26 -16.72 -4.69
C ILE A 169 3.82 -17.34 -3.41
N ALA A 170 4.15 -18.63 -3.41
CA ALA A 170 4.64 -19.33 -2.23
C ALA A 170 6.03 -18.85 -1.81
N GLU A 171 6.94 -18.67 -2.78
CA GLU A 171 8.30 -18.20 -2.51
C GLU A 171 8.31 -16.76 -2.01
N THR A 172 7.49 -15.90 -2.61
CA THR A 172 7.38 -14.50 -2.22
C THR A 172 6.74 -14.34 -0.85
N LEU A 173 5.62 -15.03 -0.60
CA LEU A 173 4.88 -14.90 0.65
C LEU A 173 5.60 -15.53 1.85
N ALA A 174 6.52 -16.47 1.64
CA ALA A 174 7.40 -16.97 2.70
C ALA A 174 8.32 -15.89 3.30
N LEU A 175 8.53 -14.77 2.59
CA LEU A 175 9.32 -13.62 3.02
C LEU A 175 8.48 -12.51 3.67
N VAL A 176 7.15 -12.64 3.69
CA VAL A 176 6.21 -11.60 4.10
C VAL A 176 5.59 -11.93 5.45
N ASP A 177 5.48 -10.94 6.32
CA ASP A 177 4.83 -11.11 7.63
C ASP A 177 3.36 -10.70 7.59
N VAL A 178 3.04 -9.61 6.86
CA VAL A 178 1.69 -9.07 6.71
C VAL A 178 1.36 -8.94 5.23
N LEU A 179 0.40 -9.72 4.75
CA LEU A 179 -0.11 -9.61 3.38
C LEU A 179 -1.34 -8.72 3.34
N LYS A 180 -1.35 -7.72 2.46
CA LYS A 180 -2.57 -6.98 2.14
C LYS A 180 -3.11 -7.45 0.79
N THR A 181 -4.41 -7.63 0.72
CA THR A 181 -5.19 -7.93 -0.49
C THR A 181 -6.53 -7.20 -0.45
N ASP A 182 -7.20 -7.05 -1.59
CA ASP A 182 -8.64 -6.73 -1.59
C ASP A 182 -9.48 -7.98 -1.87
N ALA A 183 -10.81 -7.85 -1.71
CA ALA A 183 -11.72 -8.99 -1.85
C ALA A 183 -11.68 -9.62 -3.26
N VAL A 184 -11.50 -8.81 -4.31
CA VAL A 184 -11.43 -9.29 -5.70
C VAL A 184 -10.11 -10.01 -5.97
N GLU A 185 -9.00 -9.44 -5.50
CA GLU A 185 -7.67 -10.03 -5.59
C GLU A 185 -7.61 -11.35 -4.81
N ALA A 186 -8.19 -11.37 -3.59
CA ALA A 186 -8.24 -12.57 -2.76
C ALA A 186 -9.06 -13.70 -3.41
N GLU A 187 -10.24 -13.37 -3.96
CA GLU A 187 -11.06 -14.34 -4.70
C GLU A 187 -10.33 -14.88 -5.93
N SER A 188 -9.67 -14.01 -6.70
CA SER A 188 -8.87 -14.41 -7.87
C SER A 188 -7.73 -15.36 -7.51
N LEU A 189 -7.06 -15.14 -6.36
CA LEU A 189 -5.93 -15.97 -5.91
C LEU A 189 -6.34 -17.29 -5.27
N THR A 190 -7.51 -17.34 -4.63
CA THR A 190 -7.93 -18.48 -3.80
C THR A 190 -9.10 -19.27 -4.37
N GLY A 191 -9.82 -18.70 -5.34
CA GLY A 191 -11.03 -19.29 -5.93
C GLY A 191 -12.26 -19.23 -5.02
N THR A 192 -12.22 -18.48 -3.92
CA THR A 192 -13.37 -18.34 -3.01
C THR A 192 -13.68 -16.88 -2.70
N ALA A 193 -14.98 -16.53 -2.74
CA ALA A 193 -15.49 -15.23 -2.33
C ALA A 193 -15.67 -15.09 -0.80
N ASP A 194 -15.55 -16.19 -0.05
CA ASP A 194 -15.53 -16.17 1.41
C ASP A 194 -14.22 -15.54 1.89
N ARG A 195 -14.31 -14.36 2.49
CA ARG A 195 -13.16 -13.53 2.88
C ARG A 195 -12.30 -14.19 3.95
N GLU A 196 -12.93 -14.86 4.92
CA GLU A 196 -12.19 -15.57 5.96
C GLU A 196 -11.47 -16.80 5.39
N ALA A 197 -12.13 -17.60 4.56
CA ALA A 197 -11.54 -18.75 3.89
C ALA A 197 -10.39 -18.31 2.97
N ALA A 198 -10.56 -17.22 2.22
CA ALA A 198 -9.52 -16.64 1.38
C ALA A 198 -8.31 -16.19 2.21
N ALA A 199 -8.53 -15.46 3.30
CA ALA A 199 -7.46 -15.01 4.19
C ALA A 199 -6.69 -16.18 4.80
N ARG A 200 -7.37 -17.24 5.22
CA ARG A 200 -6.74 -18.47 5.76
C ARG A 200 -5.92 -19.20 4.69
N THR A 201 -6.42 -19.28 3.46
CA THR A 201 -5.68 -19.85 2.33
C THR A 201 -4.40 -19.09 2.05
N LEU A 202 -4.47 -17.75 2.00
CA LEU A 202 -3.31 -16.89 1.76
C LEU A 202 -2.29 -16.94 2.90
N ALA A 203 -2.74 -17.00 4.16
CA ALA A 203 -1.87 -17.20 5.32
C ALA A 203 -1.09 -18.53 5.25
N GLY A 204 -1.68 -19.55 4.61
CA GLY A 204 -1.02 -20.84 4.39
C GLY A 204 0.26 -20.78 3.55
N TYR A 205 0.50 -19.70 2.81
CA TYR A 205 1.74 -19.47 2.05
C TYR A 205 2.88 -18.85 2.88
N GLY A 206 2.62 -18.36 4.12
CA GLY A 206 3.70 -17.81 4.96
C GLY A 206 3.32 -16.62 5.84
N PRO A 207 2.52 -15.65 5.36
CA PRO A 207 2.17 -14.47 6.15
C PRO A 207 1.45 -14.85 7.45
N ARG A 208 1.91 -14.27 8.57
CA ARG A 208 1.25 -14.47 9.86
C ARG A 208 -0.03 -13.67 9.99
N GLU A 209 -0.14 -12.58 9.22
CA GLU A 209 -1.28 -11.69 9.22
C GLU A 209 -1.73 -11.43 7.78
N VAL A 210 -3.05 -11.43 7.54
CA VAL A 210 -3.64 -11.08 6.24
C VAL A 210 -4.64 -9.97 6.46
N VAL A 211 -4.40 -8.82 5.82
CA VAL A 211 -5.27 -7.64 5.82
C VAL A 211 -6.07 -7.64 4.53
N LEU A 212 -7.34 -7.97 4.60
CA LEU A 212 -8.24 -8.04 3.45
C LEU A 212 -9.20 -6.85 3.47
N THR A 213 -9.03 -5.92 2.52
CA THR A 213 -9.94 -4.79 2.37
C THR A 213 -11.11 -5.13 1.46
N HIS A 214 -12.29 -4.59 1.77
CA HIS A 214 -13.47 -4.71 0.94
C HIS A 214 -14.23 -3.38 0.88
N ARG A 215 -15.40 -3.36 0.24
CA ARG A 215 -16.18 -2.14 0.02
C ARG A 215 -16.46 -1.40 1.34
N ASP A 216 -16.88 -2.12 2.36
CA ASP A 216 -17.47 -1.56 3.57
C ASP A 216 -16.50 -1.57 4.77
N GLY A 217 -15.28 -2.14 4.61
CA GLY A 217 -14.34 -2.26 5.72
C GLY A 217 -13.12 -3.11 5.42
N LEU A 218 -12.55 -3.67 6.46
CA LEU A 218 -11.45 -4.62 6.37
C LEU A 218 -11.63 -5.77 7.36
N LEU A 219 -11.13 -6.92 6.94
CA LEU A 219 -10.93 -8.11 7.76
C LEU A 219 -9.43 -8.31 7.98
N VAL A 220 -9.04 -8.64 9.19
CA VAL A 220 -7.66 -9.04 9.52
C VAL A 220 -7.68 -10.44 10.11
N LEU A 221 -6.96 -11.35 9.48
CA LEU A 221 -6.60 -12.64 10.06
C LEU A 221 -5.23 -12.49 10.72
N ALA A 222 -5.14 -12.73 12.02
CA ALA A 222 -3.88 -12.70 12.76
C ALA A 222 -3.93 -13.72 13.90
N ASP A 223 -2.86 -14.50 14.11
CA ASP A 223 -2.78 -15.54 15.13
C ASP A 223 -3.97 -16.51 15.14
N GLY A 224 -4.48 -16.83 13.95
CA GLY A 224 -5.64 -17.70 13.74
C GLY A 224 -6.99 -17.07 14.07
N LYS A 225 -7.03 -15.83 14.57
CA LYS A 225 -8.24 -15.07 14.88
C LYS A 225 -8.60 -14.11 13.76
N VAL A 226 -9.89 -13.89 13.58
CA VAL A 226 -10.42 -12.89 12.64
C VAL A 226 -10.90 -11.67 13.41
N TYR A 227 -10.52 -10.52 12.91
CA TYR A 227 -10.97 -9.20 13.38
C TYR A 227 -11.62 -8.49 12.20
N GLU A 228 -12.65 -7.72 12.44
CA GLU A 228 -13.32 -6.90 11.42
C GLU A 228 -13.53 -5.48 11.92
N ALA A 229 -13.38 -4.51 11.01
CA ALA A 229 -13.68 -3.11 11.29
C ALA A 229 -14.29 -2.43 10.06
N PRO A 230 -15.39 -1.68 10.21
CA PRO A 230 -16.01 -0.97 9.09
C PRO A 230 -15.22 0.28 8.71
N PHE A 231 -15.28 0.65 7.43
CA PHE A 231 -14.98 2.01 7.00
C PHE A 231 -16.24 2.87 7.19
N THR A 232 -16.09 3.98 7.88
CA THR A 232 -17.20 4.91 8.18
C THR A 232 -16.85 6.34 7.76
N PRO A 233 -16.54 6.59 6.46
CA PRO A 233 -16.31 7.95 6.00
C PRO A 233 -17.64 8.73 6.08
N ARG A 234 -17.59 10.01 6.44
CA ARG A 234 -18.76 10.90 6.42
C ARG A 234 -19.28 11.11 5.01
N GLU A 235 -18.37 11.11 4.04
CA GLU A 235 -18.66 11.21 2.61
C GLU A 235 -17.60 10.42 1.83
N LEU A 236 -18.02 9.66 0.83
CA LEU A 236 -17.10 8.91 -0.03
C LEU A 236 -16.68 9.76 -1.24
N ARG A 237 -15.48 10.35 -1.21
CA ARG A 237 -14.93 11.17 -2.31
C ARG A 237 -13.74 10.55 -3.01
N GLY A 238 -12.86 9.84 -2.30
CA GLY A 238 -11.58 9.36 -2.85
C GLY A 238 -11.32 7.88 -2.58
N ARG A 239 -11.47 7.00 -3.59
CA ARG A 239 -11.23 5.55 -3.45
C ARG A 239 -9.79 5.12 -3.72
N SER A 240 -9.08 5.82 -4.64
CA SER A 240 -7.68 5.48 -4.97
C SER A 240 -6.81 5.52 -3.74
N GLY A 241 -5.94 4.51 -3.56
CA GLY A 241 -5.04 4.40 -2.41
C GLY A 241 -5.70 3.96 -1.11
N ARG A 242 -6.97 3.46 -1.14
CA ARG A 242 -7.64 2.91 0.05
C ARG A 242 -6.84 1.76 0.66
N GLY A 243 -6.46 0.78 -0.16
CA GLY A 243 -5.69 -0.39 0.27
C GLY A 243 -4.31 -0.03 0.81
N ASP A 244 -3.60 0.84 0.11
CA ASP A 244 -2.25 1.27 0.49
C ASP A 244 -2.26 2.08 1.80
N THR A 245 -3.23 2.99 1.97
CA THR A 245 -3.44 3.71 3.23
C THR A 245 -3.76 2.73 4.36
N CYS A 246 -4.61 1.73 4.09
CA CYS A 246 -4.97 0.71 5.07
C CYS A 246 -3.75 -0.09 5.51
N LEU A 247 -2.92 -0.59 4.57
CA LEU A 247 -1.71 -1.34 4.88
C LEU A 247 -0.70 -0.48 5.64
N GLY A 248 -0.41 0.73 5.15
CA GLY A 248 0.52 1.66 5.81
C GLY A 248 0.09 1.99 7.24
N SER A 249 -1.20 2.27 7.45
CA SER A 249 -1.76 2.54 8.78
C SER A 249 -1.74 1.31 9.68
N TYR A 250 -2.07 0.12 9.16
CA TYR A 250 -2.04 -1.12 9.91
C TYR A 250 -0.63 -1.42 10.42
N ILE A 251 0.37 -1.43 9.53
CA ILE A 251 1.77 -1.66 9.90
C ILE A 251 2.26 -0.62 10.90
N THR A 252 1.92 0.67 10.71
CA THR A 252 2.27 1.74 11.63
C THR A 252 1.84 1.41 13.07
N TRP A 253 0.61 0.95 13.24
CA TRP A 253 0.10 0.65 14.59
C TRP A 253 0.57 -0.70 15.13
N ARG A 254 0.84 -1.66 14.24
CA ARG A 254 1.43 -2.97 14.61
C ARG A 254 2.83 -2.88 15.20
N LEU A 255 3.54 -1.78 14.98
CA LEU A 255 4.84 -1.54 15.63
C LEU A 255 4.73 -1.35 17.15
N GLN A 256 3.56 -1.01 17.68
CA GLN A 256 3.35 -0.68 19.09
C GLN A 256 2.13 -1.34 19.73
N ALA A 257 1.27 -2.00 18.96
CA ALA A 257 0.02 -2.57 19.45
C ALA A 257 -0.29 -3.93 18.81
N ASP A 258 -1.20 -4.66 19.38
CA ASP A 258 -1.70 -5.94 18.87
C ASP A 258 -2.63 -5.75 17.64
N PRO A 259 -2.97 -6.84 16.91
CA PRO A 259 -3.83 -6.76 15.73
C PRO A 259 -5.21 -6.15 15.98
N SER A 260 -5.79 -6.34 17.20
CA SER A 260 -7.12 -5.82 17.53
C SER A 260 -7.15 -4.30 17.57
N GLN A 261 -6.07 -3.67 18.01
CA GLN A 261 -5.93 -2.22 18.00
C GLN A 261 -5.46 -1.69 16.64
N ALA A 262 -4.59 -2.42 15.97
CA ALA A 262 -4.07 -2.03 14.65
C ALA A 262 -5.18 -1.97 13.58
N ILE A 263 -6.14 -2.89 13.62
CA ILE A 263 -7.29 -2.85 12.71
C ILE A 263 -8.17 -1.60 12.92
N LEU A 264 -8.39 -1.18 14.16
CA LEU A 264 -9.19 0.01 14.47
C LEU A 264 -8.49 1.29 13.99
N TRP A 265 -7.16 1.35 14.17
CA TRP A 265 -6.36 2.46 13.65
C TRP A 265 -6.39 2.52 12.13
N ALA A 266 -6.19 1.39 11.46
CA ALA A 266 -6.26 1.30 10.01
C ALA A 266 -7.63 1.69 9.45
N ALA A 267 -8.72 1.25 10.12
CA ALA A 267 -10.08 1.62 9.76
C ALA A 267 -10.33 3.13 9.94
N ALA A 268 -9.83 3.74 11.02
CA ALA A 268 -9.95 5.16 11.29
C ALA A 268 -9.25 6.00 10.22
N ALA A 269 -7.95 5.75 10.00
CA ALA A 269 -7.15 6.48 9.02
C ALA A 269 -7.69 6.31 7.59
N THR A 270 -8.09 5.08 7.23
CA THR A 270 -8.66 4.81 5.91
C THR A 270 -10.01 5.50 5.71
N SER A 271 -10.86 5.55 6.73
CA SER A 271 -12.14 6.28 6.67
C SER A 271 -11.93 7.77 6.41
N LEU A 272 -11.01 8.41 7.12
CA LEU A 272 -10.65 9.82 6.92
C LEU A 272 -10.05 10.07 5.52
N LYS A 273 -9.22 9.13 5.03
CA LYS A 273 -8.67 9.20 3.68
C LYS A 273 -9.76 9.14 2.62
N LEU A 274 -10.78 8.32 2.79
CA LEU A 274 -11.89 8.16 1.86
C LEU A 274 -12.77 9.43 1.72
N GLU A 275 -12.73 10.35 2.68
CA GLU A 275 -13.43 11.64 2.65
C GLU A 275 -12.81 12.66 1.70
N LYS A 276 -11.56 12.43 1.25
CA LYS A 276 -10.83 13.33 0.35
C LYS A 276 -10.16 12.54 -0.77
N GLU A 277 -9.97 13.20 -1.90
CA GLU A 277 -9.16 12.66 -2.97
C GLU A 277 -7.66 12.78 -2.64
N GLY A 278 -6.86 11.88 -3.24
CA GLY A 278 -5.43 11.82 -2.98
C GLY A 278 -5.09 11.11 -1.66
N PRO A 279 -3.84 11.21 -1.20
CA PRO A 279 -3.38 10.62 0.04
C PRO A 279 -4.03 11.22 1.29
N LEU A 280 -3.88 10.54 2.43
CA LEU A 280 -4.36 11.00 3.72
C LEU A 280 -3.79 12.39 4.06
N THR A 281 -4.68 13.31 4.44
CA THR A 281 -4.33 14.68 4.88
C THR A 281 -4.81 14.98 6.29
N ALA A 282 -5.41 13.98 6.97
CA ALA A 282 -5.85 14.14 8.35
C ALA A 282 -4.62 14.26 9.26
N THR A 283 -4.76 15.09 10.28
CA THR A 283 -3.76 15.24 11.34
C THR A 283 -3.77 14.01 12.24
N ARG A 284 -2.68 13.84 13.01
CA ARG A 284 -2.57 12.77 14.00
C ARG A 284 -3.73 12.79 14.99
N ASP A 285 -4.13 13.97 15.46
CA ASP A 285 -5.23 14.11 16.43
C ASP A 285 -6.59 13.75 15.82
N GLU A 286 -6.84 14.09 14.56
CA GLU A 286 -8.05 13.66 13.86
C GLU A 286 -8.11 12.13 13.71
N ILE A 287 -6.97 11.48 13.41
CA ILE A 287 -6.89 10.01 13.34
C ILE A 287 -7.14 9.41 14.71
N PHE A 288 -6.54 9.97 15.79
CA PHE A 288 -6.76 9.50 17.15
C PHE A 288 -8.24 9.64 17.57
N SER A 289 -8.88 10.76 17.27
CA SER A 289 -10.31 10.94 17.57
C SER A 289 -11.16 9.87 16.89
N ALA A 290 -10.92 9.64 15.60
CA ALA A 290 -11.63 8.60 14.86
C ALA A 290 -11.31 7.17 15.34
N PHE A 291 -10.11 6.94 15.86
CA PHE A 291 -9.68 5.67 16.44
C PHE A 291 -10.39 5.41 17.79
N GLU A 292 -10.43 6.40 18.68
CA GLU A 292 -11.11 6.32 19.98
C GLU A 292 -12.63 6.11 19.82
N GLU A 293 -13.26 6.78 18.84
CA GLU A 293 -14.69 6.56 18.51
C GLU A 293 -14.99 5.11 18.13
N ARG A 294 -13.98 4.34 17.70
CA ARG A 294 -14.07 2.91 17.38
C ARG A 294 -13.70 1.98 18.54
N GLY A 295 -13.46 2.54 19.73
CA GLY A 295 -13.01 1.78 20.89
C GLY A 295 -11.50 1.53 20.94
N GLY A 296 -10.73 2.27 20.18
CA GLY A 296 -9.27 2.26 20.23
C GLY A 296 -8.76 2.88 21.53
N VAL A 297 -7.63 2.38 22.01
CA VAL A 297 -6.99 2.84 23.25
C VAL A 297 -5.63 3.43 22.92
N ARG A 298 -5.39 4.69 23.32
CA ARG A 298 -4.06 5.30 23.24
C ARG A 298 -3.12 4.57 24.21
N SER A 299 -2.05 4.02 23.70
CA SER A 299 -0.97 3.44 24.49
C SER A 299 0.02 4.50 24.95
#